data_77384e4a2042070763aec08f5a05dda1
#
_entry.id   77384e4a2042070763aec08f5a05dda1
#
_cell.length_a   1.000
_cell.length_b   1.000
_cell.length_c   1.000
_cell.angle_alpha   90.00
_cell.angle_beta   90.00
_cell.angle_gamma   90.00
#
_symmetry.space_group_name_H-M   'P 1'
#
loop_
_entity.id
_entity.type
_entity.pdbx_description
1 polymer ?
#
loop_
_entity_poly.entity_id
_entity_poly.type
_entity_poly.pdbx_seq_one_letter_code
_entity_poly.pdbx_strand_id
1 'polypeptide(L)'
;VLVREKIWGPLGCEHDAYWGKDREDGDFRAFCCLYATARDFGRIGQLYLDSGMWNGKQIVPREYWLASITPADLEDNGKRNERYGYFWWLAEVDSHPIHYCRGFHGEYVVVIPHEDLVFVRTGMKREEVNTEGHPNDVYQWIAIARELAARKS
;
A
#
# COMPACT_ATOMS: atom_id res chain seq x y z
N VAL A 1 19.03 -7.24 -3.56
CA VAL A 1 19.39 -8.32 -2.62
C VAL A 1 18.52 -8.25 -1.38
N LEU A 2 18.56 -7.16 -0.59
CA LEU A 2 17.84 -7.05 0.70
C LEU A 2 16.33 -7.31 0.59
N VAL A 3 15.63 -6.65 -0.34
CA VAL A 3 14.17 -6.80 -0.52
C VAL A 3 13.82 -8.23 -0.93
N ARG A 4 14.62 -8.83 -1.82
CA ARG A 4 14.42 -10.22 -2.25
C ARG A 4 14.50 -11.18 -1.06
N GLU A 5 15.47 -11.01 -0.19
CA GLU A 5 15.72 -11.92 0.95
C GLU A 5 14.79 -11.68 2.13
N LYS A 6 14.42 -10.43 2.37
CA LYS A 6 13.65 -10.05 3.57
C LYS A 6 12.15 -9.97 3.36
N ILE A 7 11.71 -9.68 2.13
CA ILE A 7 10.28 -9.46 1.81
C ILE A 7 9.83 -10.42 0.70
N TRP A 8 10.40 -10.31 -0.51
CA TRP A 8 9.88 -10.97 -1.70
C TRP A 8 9.89 -12.49 -1.60
N GLY A 9 11.01 -13.06 -1.19
CA GLY A 9 11.14 -14.50 -0.97
C GLY A 9 10.26 -15.03 0.16
N PRO A 10 10.34 -14.46 1.38
CA PRO A 10 9.48 -14.86 2.48
C PRO A 10 7.98 -14.79 2.21
N LEU A 11 7.51 -13.81 1.44
CA LEU A 11 6.11 -13.70 1.01
C LEU A 11 5.72 -14.73 -0.07
N GLY A 12 6.67 -15.44 -0.65
CA GLY A 12 6.42 -16.39 -1.74
C GLY A 12 5.90 -15.70 -3.00
N CYS A 13 6.42 -14.51 -3.31
CA CYS A 13 6.06 -13.80 -4.55
C CYS A 13 6.37 -14.67 -5.77
N GLU A 14 5.43 -14.70 -6.72
CA GLU A 14 5.43 -15.67 -7.82
C GLU A 14 6.33 -15.24 -8.98
N HIS A 15 6.53 -13.92 -9.12
CA HIS A 15 7.25 -13.35 -10.25
C HIS A 15 8.38 -12.43 -9.76
N ASP A 16 9.35 -12.26 -10.63
CA ASP A 16 10.39 -11.26 -10.41
C ASP A 16 9.81 -9.85 -10.43
N ALA A 17 10.31 -9.00 -9.54
CA ALA A 17 10.02 -7.58 -9.54
C ALA A 17 11.21 -6.80 -10.10
N TYR A 18 10.89 -5.70 -10.79
CA TYR A 18 11.89 -4.79 -11.33
C TYR A 18 11.84 -3.48 -10.56
N TRP A 19 12.99 -3.01 -10.12
CA TRP A 19 13.09 -1.75 -9.41
C TRP A 19 13.88 -0.73 -10.21
N GLY A 20 13.25 0.41 -10.47
CA GLY A 20 13.87 1.49 -11.23
C GLY A 20 15.02 2.14 -10.48
N LYS A 21 16.09 2.39 -11.19
CA LYS A 21 17.21 3.20 -10.73
C LYS A 21 17.01 4.68 -11.10
N ASP A 22 17.73 5.58 -10.44
CA ASP A 22 17.72 7.00 -10.77
C ASP A 22 18.47 7.29 -12.08
N ARG A 23 19.50 6.48 -12.37
CA ARG A 23 20.29 6.48 -13.59
C ARG A 23 20.94 5.09 -13.79
N GLU A 24 21.55 4.85 -14.93
CA GLU A 24 22.09 3.54 -15.30
C GLU A 24 23.07 2.97 -14.24
N ASP A 25 23.99 3.78 -13.76
CA ASP A 25 24.99 3.44 -12.74
C ASP A 25 24.60 3.90 -11.32
N GLY A 26 23.34 4.29 -11.13
CA GLY A 26 22.86 4.89 -9.89
C GLY A 26 22.20 3.92 -8.93
N ASP A 27 21.58 4.49 -7.90
CA ASP A 27 20.90 3.76 -6.85
C ASP A 27 19.44 3.48 -7.17
N PHE A 28 18.87 2.48 -6.51
CA PHE A 28 17.44 2.20 -6.57
C PHE A 28 16.63 3.32 -5.92
N ARG A 29 15.54 3.70 -6.57
CA ARG A 29 14.64 4.74 -6.06
C ARG A 29 13.78 4.16 -4.94
N ALA A 30 14.23 4.27 -3.70
CA ALA A 30 13.55 3.69 -2.54
C ALA A 30 12.10 4.20 -2.32
N PHE A 31 11.76 5.35 -2.89
CA PHE A 31 10.45 5.98 -2.76
C PHE A 31 9.46 5.62 -3.87
N CYS A 32 9.89 4.97 -4.96
CA CYS A 32 9.01 4.62 -6.08
C CYS A 32 9.57 3.49 -6.96
N CYS A 33 8.84 3.25 -8.05
CA CYS A 33 9.35 2.60 -9.25
C CYS A 33 9.67 1.10 -9.07
N LEU A 34 8.89 0.44 -8.21
CA LEU A 34 8.82 -1.00 -8.14
C LEU A 34 7.73 -1.49 -9.10
N TYR A 35 8.10 -2.37 -10.01
CA TYR A 35 7.20 -2.99 -10.98
C TYR A 35 7.03 -4.47 -10.62
N ALA A 36 5.81 -4.86 -10.38
CA ALA A 36 5.46 -6.23 -10.02
C ALA A 36 4.04 -6.58 -10.49
N THR A 37 3.66 -7.84 -10.37
CA THR A 37 2.30 -8.25 -10.66
C THR A 37 1.33 -7.75 -9.59
N ALA A 38 0.05 -7.58 -9.96
CA ALA A 38 -0.99 -7.21 -8.99
C ALA A 38 -1.10 -8.25 -7.87
N ARG A 39 -0.89 -9.53 -8.17
CA ARG A 39 -0.94 -10.60 -7.18
C ARG A 39 0.19 -10.50 -6.16
N ASP A 40 1.40 -10.18 -6.60
CA ASP A 40 2.55 -10.01 -5.71
C ASP A 40 2.42 -8.75 -4.85
N PHE A 41 1.89 -7.66 -5.41
CA PHE A 41 1.50 -6.49 -4.61
C PHE A 41 0.38 -6.81 -3.59
N GLY A 42 -0.55 -7.70 -3.94
CA GLY A 42 -1.58 -8.18 -3.01
C GLY A 42 -1.00 -8.87 -1.78
N ARG A 43 0.12 -9.60 -1.92
CA ARG A 43 0.83 -10.19 -0.77
C ARG A 43 1.40 -9.15 0.19
N ILE A 44 1.85 -8.01 -0.33
CA ILE A 44 2.28 -6.89 0.50
C ILE A 44 1.08 -6.29 1.26
N GLY A 45 -0.04 -6.12 0.58
CA GLY A 45 -1.29 -5.69 1.23
C GLY A 45 -1.73 -6.66 2.32
N GLN A 46 -1.73 -7.96 2.04
CA GLN A 46 -2.07 -9.00 3.02
C GLN A 46 -1.10 -9.01 4.21
N LEU A 47 0.19 -8.85 3.98
CA LEU A 47 1.18 -8.71 5.05
C LEU A 47 0.83 -7.57 6.00
N TYR A 48 0.34 -6.45 5.46
CA TYR A 48 -0.07 -5.29 6.25
C TYR A 48 -1.42 -5.48 6.93
N LEU A 49 -2.35 -6.20 6.31
CA LEU A 49 -3.60 -6.61 6.93
C LEU A 49 -3.34 -7.50 8.16
N ASP A 50 -2.38 -8.41 8.05
CA ASP A 50 -1.98 -9.35 9.10
C ASP A 50 -0.92 -8.77 10.08
N SER A 51 -0.86 -7.45 10.21
CA SER A 51 0.04 -6.77 11.17
C SER A 51 1.52 -7.14 11.01
N GLY A 52 1.98 -7.33 9.78
CA GLY A 52 3.35 -7.71 9.44
C GLY A 52 3.64 -9.20 9.57
N MET A 53 2.62 -10.02 9.80
CA MET A 53 2.72 -11.47 9.87
C MET A 53 2.50 -12.12 8.49
N TRP A 54 3.20 -13.22 8.22
CA TRP A 54 3.01 -14.05 7.03
C TRP A 54 3.26 -15.52 7.36
N ASN A 55 2.28 -16.37 7.11
CA ASN A 55 2.37 -17.80 7.43
C ASN A 55 2.88 -18.10 8.85
N GLY A 56 2.38 -17.36 9.85
CA GLY A 56 2.76 -17.51 11.24
C GLY A 56 4.12 -16.92 11.62
N LYS A 57 4.81 -16.23 10.71
CA LYS A 57 6.11 -15.62 10.94
C LYS A 57 6.03 -14.09 10.84
N GLN A 58 6.62 -13.38 11.78
CA GLN A 58 6.75 -11.93 11.74
C GLN A 58 7.80 -11.53 10.69
N ILE A 59 7.35 -10.96 9.59
CA ILE A 59 8.21 -10.47 8.48
C ILE A 59 8.54 -9.00 8.67
N VAL A 60 7.54 -8.17 8.97
CA VAL A 60 7.72 -6.77 9.35
C VAL A 60 7.52 -6.66 10.86
N PRO A 61 8.50 -6.16 11.62
CA PRO A 61 8.34 -6.00 13.08
C PRO A 61 7.07 -5.23 13.42
N ARG A 62 6.31 -5.71 14.41
CA ARG A 62 5.01 -5.13 14.76
C ARG A 62 5.09 -3.64 15.10
N GLU A 63 6.14 -3.22 15.78
CA GLU A 63 6.38 -1.81 16.13
C GLU A 63 6.57 -0.95 14.86
N TYR A 64 7.35 -1.46 13.91
CA TYR A 64 7.55 -0.77 12.62
C TYR A 64 6.25 -0.74 11.79
N TRP A 65 5.53 -1.87 11.74
CA TRP A 65 4.22 -1.93 11.08
C TRP A 65 3.28 -0.86 11.64
N LEU A 66 3.12 -0.77 12.97
CA LEU A 66 2.26 0.22 13.61
C LEU A 66 2.73 1.65 13.32
N ALA A 67 4.02 1.92 13.45
CA ALA A 67 4.59 3.24 13.16
C ALA A 67 4.37 3.62 11.68
N SER A 68 4.43 2.66 10.76
CA SER A 68 4.28 2.94 9.32
C SER A 68 2.85 3.30 8.90
N ILE A 69 1.84 2.86 9.64
CA ILE A 69 0.42 3.17 9.42
C ILE A 69 -0.14 4.17 10.45
N THR A 70 0.74 4.87 11.14
CA THR A 70 0.41 6.01 12.02
C THR A 70 0.90 7.29 11.34
N PRO A 71 0.20 8.44 11.50
CA PRO A 71 0.68 9.69 10.93
C PRO A 71 2.12 10.01 11.36
N ALA A 72 3.00 10.17 10.38
CA ALA A 72 4.39 10.54 10.64
C ALA A 72 4.45 11.97 11.22
N ASP A 73 5.38 12.19 12.13
CA ASP A 73 5.60 13.50 12.75
C ASP A 73 6.26 14.46 11.75
N LEU A 74 5.45 14.96 10.84
CA LEU A 74 5.82 15.85 9.74
C LEU A 74 4.80 17.00 9.67
N GLU A 75 5.23 18.12 9.12
CA GLU A 75 4.36 19.22 8.77
C GLU A 75 4.20 19.31 7.23
N ASP A 76 2.97 19.56 6.80
CA ASP A 76 2.64 19.86 5.41
C ASP A 76 2.01 21.24 5.34
N ASN A 77 2.72 22.22 4.78
CA ASN A 77 2.29 23.62 4.68
C ASN A 77 1.89 24.24 6.04
N GLY A 78 2.68 24.01 7.09
CA GLY A 78 2.43 24.53 8.44
C GLY A 78 1.30 23.83 9.19
N LYS A 79 0.79 22.72 8.68
CA LYS A 79 -0.20 21.88 9.35
C LYS A 79 0.42 20.52 9.67
N ARG A 80 0.07 19.99 10.85
CA ARG A 80 0.47 18.65 11.22
C ARG A 80 -0.06 17.65 10.17
N ASN A 81 0.81 16.72 9.77
CA ASN A 81 0.41 15.64 8.90
C ASN A 81 -0.51 14.66 9.64
N GLU A 82 -1.64 14.33 9.04
CA GLU A 82 -2.61 13.35 9.57
C GLU A 82 -2.92 12.25 8.58
N ARG A 83 -2.39 12.35 7.35
CA ARG A 83 -2.78 11.52 6.21
C ARG A 83 -1.68 10.65 5.63
N TYR A 84 -0.49 10.64 6.21
CA TYR A 84 0.66 9.91 5.66
C TYR A 84 1.57 9.35 6.76
N GLY A 85 1.81 8.06 6.70
CA GLY A 85 2.74 7.34 7.55
C GLY A 85 4.08 7.10 6.85
N TYR A 86 4.70 5.95 7.03
CA TYR A 86 5.93 5.57 6.33
C TYR A 86 5.58 4.92 4.98
N PHE A 87 5.43 5.75 3.95
CA PHE A 87 5.01 5.37 2.59
C PHE A 87 3.57 4.81 2.46
N TRP A 88 2.76 4.91 3.52
CA TRP A 88 1.34 4.60 3.50
C TRP A 88 0.51 5.86 3.58
N TRP A 89 -0.43 6.02 2.67
CA TRP A 89 -1.51 7.00 2.79
C TRP A 89 -2.53 6.49 3.78
N LEU A 90 -3.00 7.36 4.64
CA LEU A 90 -3.96 7.07 5.72
C LEU A 90 -5.25 7.82 5.43
N ALA A 91 -6.36 7.10 5.43
CA ALA A 91 -7.69 7.66 5.18
C ALA A 91 -8.72 6.93 6.04
N GLU A 92 -9.96 7.37 5.96
CA GLU A 92 -11.10 6.72 6.59
C GLU A 92 -12.17 6.42 5.57
N VAL A 93 -12.86 5.31 5.76
CA VAL A 93 -14.07 4.93 5.04
C VAL A 93 -15.10 4.44 6.04
N ASP A 94 -16.29 5.04 6.04
CA ASP A 94 -17.36 4.75 6.99
C ASP A 94 -16.87 4.83 8.46
N SER A 95 -16.04 5.84 8.78
CA SER A 95 -15.42 6.06 10.10
C SER A 95 -14.46 4.94 10.54
N HIS A 96 -13.97 4.12 9.62
CA HIS A 96 -12.96 3.11 9.88
C HIS A 96 -11.66 3.47 9.16
N PRO A 97 -10.51 3.35 9.85
CA PRO A 97 -9.22 3.66 9.25
C PRO A 97 -8.85 2.64 8.17
N ILE A 98 -8.34 3.14 7.08
CA ILE A 98 -7.73 2.38 6.01
C ILE A 98 -6.32 2.91 5.73
N HIS A 99 -5.49 2.09 5.13
CA HIS A 99 -4.20 2.53 4.64
C HIS A 99 -3.92 1.97 3.25
N TYR A 100 -3.22 2.75 2.43
CA TYR A 100 -2.98 2.35 1.06
C TYR A 100 -1.69 2.92 0.48
N CYS A 101 -1.06 2.16 -0.42
CA CYS A 101 -0.03 2.66 -1.32
C CYS A 101 -0.69 3.32 -2.53
N ARG A 102 -0.07 4.39 -3.04
CA ARG A 102 -0.55 5.14 -4.19
C ARG A 102 0.56 5.39 -5.20
N GLY A 103 0.39 4.84 -6.39
CA GLY A 103 1.22 5.16 -7.55
C GLY A 103 0.72 6.39 -8.30
N PHE A 104 1.57 6.90 -9.19
CA PHE A 104 1.30 8.13 -9.94
C PHE A 104 0.14 8.01 -10.93
N HIS A 105 -0.05 6.83 -11.53
CA HIS A 105 -1.10 6.57 -12.51
C HIS A 105 -2.33 5.86 -11.94
N GLY A 106 -2.50 5.87 -10.60
CA GLY A 106 -3.62 5.21 -9.94
C GLY A 106 -3.38 3.73 -9.71
N GLU A 107 -2.14 3.33 -9.53
CA GLU A 107 -1.83 2.04 -8.93
C GLU A 107 -2.12 2.14 -7.44
N TYR A 108 -2.91 1.20 -6.93
CA TYR A 108 -3.28 1.14 -5.53
C TYR A 108 -3.05 -0.25 -4.97
N VAL A 109 -2.53 -0.31 -3.75
CA VAL A 109 -2.65 -1.45 -2.84
C VAL A 109 -3.40 -0.92 -1.63
N VAL A 110 -4.64 -1.33 -1.47
CA VAL A 110 -5.52 -0.83 -0.41
C VAL A 110 -5.79 -1.93 0.60
N VAL A 111 -5.65 -1.58 1.86
CA VAL A 111 -5.90 -2.45 3.02
C VAL A 111 -7.05 -1.85 3.83
N ILE A 112 -8.10 -2.64 4.03
CA ILE A 112 -9.30 -2.27 4.79
C ILE A 112 -9.42 -3.26 5.98
N PRO A 113 -8.76 -2.98 7.11
CA PRO A 113 -8.66 -3.94 8.20
C PRO A 113 -10.01 -4.35 8.80
N HIS A 114 -10.93 -3.42 8.91
CA HIS A 114 -12.26 -3.66 9.45
C HIS A 114 -13.08 -4.70 8.63
N GLU A 115 -12.79 -4.81 7.35
CA GLU A 115 -13.50 -5.70 6.41
C GLU A 115 -12.69 -6.95 6.05
N ASP A 116 -11.52 -7.13 6.64
CA ASP A 116 -10.59 -8.20 6.25
C ASP A 116 -10.33 -8.23 4.73
N LEU A 117 -10.18 -7.05 4.12
CA LEU A 117 -10.16 -6.88 2.68
C LEU A 117 -8.86 -6.20 2.22
N VAL A 118 -8.26 -6.81 1.22
CA VAL A 118 -7.17 -6.21 0.43
C VAL A 118 -7.56 -6.22 -1.03
N PHE A 119 -7.31 -5.12 -1.72
CA PHE A 119 -7.37 -5.13 -3.17
C PHE A 119 -6.20 -4.39 -3.81
N VAL A 120 -5.88 -4.75 -5.03
CA VAL A 120 -4.86 -4.12 -5.85
C VAL A 120 -5.48 -3.66 -7.15
N ARG A 121 -5.19 -2.42 -7.50
CA ARG A 121 -5.48 -1.87 -8.82
C ARG A 121 -4.17 -1.53 -9.51
N THR A 122 -4.01 -2.01 -10.72
CA THR A 122 -3.02 -1.50 -11.67
C THR A 122 -3.71 -0.49 -12.57
N GLY A 123 -3.14 0.71 -12.71
CA GLY A 123 -3.80 1.81 -13.41
C GLY A 123 -2.91 2.49 -14.42
N MET A 124 -3.54 3.26 -15.31
CA MET A 124 -2.87 4.15 -16.26
C MET A 124 -3.25 5.62 -16.03
N LYS A 125 -4.23 5.85 -15.14
CA LYS A 125 -4.72 7.18 -14.79
C LYS A 125 -5.41 7.13 -13.43
N ARG A 126 -5.25 8.16 -12.63
CA ARG A 126 -6.04 8.42 -11.41
C ARG A 126 -6.84 9.71 -11.57
N GLU A 127 -7.87 9.87 -10.76
CA GLU A 127 -8.59 11.14 -10.66
C GLU A 127 -7.84 12.17 -9.82
N GLU A 128 -8.37 13.39 -9.81
CA GLU A 128 -7.88 14.47 -8.96
C GLU A 128 -8.03 14.12 -7.48
N VAL A 129 -7.17 14.70 -6.66
CA VAL A 129 -7.26 14.55 -5.21
C VAL A 129 -8.35 15.46 -4.65
N ASN A 130 -9.07 14.96 -3.68
CA ASN A 130 -10.05 15.73 -2.92
C ASN A 130 -9.38 16.72 -1.96
N THR A 131 -10.20 17.48 -1.21
CA THR A 131 -9.72 18.46 -0.23
C THR A 131 -8.90 17.85 0.92
N GLU A 132 -9.05 16.56 1.18
CA GLU A 132 -8.28 15.81 2.18
C GLU A 132 -6.97 15.25 1.61
N GLY A 133 -6.74 15.40 0.30
CA GLY A 133 -5.53 14.97 -0.39
C GLY A 133 -5.54 13.52 -0.88
N HIS A 134 -6.72 12.89 -0.90
CA HIS A 134 -6.92 11.54 -1.42
C HIS A 134 -7.52 11.57 -2.83
N PRO A 135 -7.12 10.67 -3.76
CA PRO A 135 -7.75 10.57 -5.06
C PRO A 135 -9.22 10.17 -4.94
N ASN A 136 -10.10 10.83 -5.69
CA ASN A 136 -11.54 10.53 -5.64
C ASN A 136 -11.86 9.10 -6.06
N ASP A 137 -11.11 8.57 -7.01
CA ASP A 137 -11.33 7.21 -7.53
C ASP A 137 -10.94 6.10 -6.54
N VAL A 138 -10.15 6.36 -5.51
CA VAL A 138 -9.85 5.32 -4.51
C VAL A 138 -11.12 4.85 -3.80
N TYR A 139 -12.04 5.76 -3.49
CA TYR A 139 -13.33 5.43 -2.85
C TYR A 139 -14.26 4.66 -3.78
N GLN A 140 -14.25 4.98 -5.07
CA GLN A 140 -14.99 4.23 -6.09
C GLN A 140 -14.47 2.78 -6.19
N TRP A 141 -13.14 2.61 -6.19
CA TRP A 141 -12.52 1.29 -6.22
C TRP A 141 -12.77 0.48 -4.95
N ILE A 142 -12.85 1.13 -3.78
CA ILE A 142 -13.27 0.48 -2.54
C ILE A 142 -14.70 -0.07 -2.67
N ALA A 143 -15.65 0.72 -3.20
CA ALA A 143 -17.01 0.26 -3.41
C ALA A 143 -17.07 -0.95 -4.35
N ILE A 144 -16.34 -0.91 -5.47
CA ILE A 144 -16.26 -2.04 -6.42
C ILE A 144 -15.65 -3.28 -5.74
N ALA A 145 -14.59 -3.13 -4.96
CA ALA A 145 -13.94 -4.24 -4.26
C ALA A 145 -14.89 -4.91 -3.27
N ARG A 146 -15.69 -4.14 -2.52
CA ARG A 146 -16.73 -4.62 -1.61
C ARG A 146 -17.80 -5.44 -2.34
N GLU A 147 -18.29 -4.93 -3.47
CA GLU A 147 -19.25 -5.66 -4.30
C GLU A 147 -18.71 -7.00 -4.80
N LEU A 148 -17.44 -7.01 -5.23
CA LEU A 148 -16.80 -8.23 -5.71
C LEU A 148 -16.55 -9.25 -4.58
N ALA A 149 -16.21 -8.79 -3.39
CA ALA A 149 -16.04 -9.64 -2.22
C ALA A 149 -17.39 -10.27 -1.79
N ALA A 150 -18.46 -9.48 -1.76
CA ALA A 150 -19.81 -9.96 -1.40
C ALA A 150 -20.37 -11.02 -2.34
N ARG A 151 -19.94 -11.07 -3.60
CA ARG A 151 -20.35 -12.10 -4.58
C ARG A 151 -19.68 -13.46 -4.39
N LYS A 152 -18.62 -13.53 -3.57
CA LYS A 152 -17.84 -14.75 -3.33
C LYS A 152 -18.16 -15.43 -2.00
N SER A 153 -18.90 -14.76 -1.15
CA SER A 153 -19.45 -15.28 0.12
C SER A 153 -20.84 -15.84 -0.08
#